data_171bff5dec155a6a0bc87fba7fbaf868
#
_entry.id   171bff5dec155a6a0bc87fba7fbaf868
#
_cell.length_a   1.000
_cell.length_b   1.000
_cell.length_c   1.000
_cell.angle_alpha   90.00
_cell.angle_beta   90.00
_cell.angle_gamma   90.00
#
_symmetry.space_group_name_H-M   'P 1'
#
loop_
_entity.id
_entity.type
_entity.pdbx_description
1 polymer ?
#
loop_
_entity_poly.entity_id
_entity_poly.type
_entity_poly.pdbx_seq_one_letter_code
_entity_poly.pdbx_strand_id
1 'polypeptide(L)'
;TAIAANPVGLGLAACDTSSVQEALQTCVDKGIPVVTFDTGIADAPEGSVVCEVCTDNNQAGSVAAENMYPAIKDVIANADGQVIVGEVNQDATALNIQQRGTGFINKMIELIKADGKTVAVKGNEFYVNAAEGADAEEADADVIIQVAVPAQTTVELCSTEAQAILSQENCIAIFGSNQVSAEGVLAANNNLNVLGSDAANGDVIGVGFDAGTTIKTAVQDG
;
A
#
# COMPACT_ATOMS: atom_id res chain seq x y z
N THR A 1 3.16 -27.91 14.22
CA THR A 1 2.13 -27.11 13.53
C THR A 1 0.81 -27.18 14.30
N ALA A 2 -0.04 -26.13 14.23
CA ALA A 2 -1.34 -26.10 14.91
C ALA A 2 -2.25 -27.29 14.51
N ILE A 3 -2.22 -27.70 13.23
CA ILE A 3 -3.00 -28.85 12.71
C ILE A 3 -2.67 -30.16 13.42
N ALA A 4 -1.40 -30.37 13.85
CA ALA A 4 -0.99 -31.58 14.53
C ALA A 4 -1.64 -31.76 15.92
N ALA A 5 -2.14 -30.67 16.49
CA ALA A 5 -2.88 -30.71 17.76
C ALA A 5 -4.35 -31.16 17.60
N ASN A 6 -4.81 -31.47 16.39
CA ASN A 6 -6.19 -31.82 16.04
C ASN A 6 -7.22 -30.85 16.64
N PRO A 7 -7.12 -29.54 16.33
CA PRO A 7 -8.02 -28.55 16.89
C PRO A 7 -9.44 -28.70 16.30
N VAL A 8 -10.44 -28.18 17.00
CA VAL A 8 -11.84 -28.15 16.51
C VAL A 8 -12.07 -27.06 15.45
N GLY A 9 -11.12 -26.15 15.29
CA GLY A 9 -11.08 -25.09 14.30
C GLY A 9 -9.82 -24.25 14.44
N LEU A 10 -9.47 -23.49 13.41
CA LEU A 10 -8.30 -22.62 13.36
C LEU A 10 -8.66 -21.20 13.00
N GLY A 11 -8.04 -20.23 13.69
CA GLY A 11 -7.93 -18.85 13.24
C GLY A 11 -6.60 -18.64 12.52
N LEU A 12 -6.61 -17.97 11.37
CA LEU A 12 -5.42 -17.76 10.54
C LEU A 12 -5.37 -16.33 10.01
N ALA A 13 -4.21 -15.66 10.17
CA ALA A 13 -3.83 -14.47 9.44
C ALA A 13 -2.53 -14.79 8.69
N ALA A 14 -2.60 -14.93 7.38
CA ALA A 14 -1.49 -15.40 6.55
C ALA A 14 -0.68 -14.22 6.00
N CYS A 15 0.60 -14.14 6.34
CA CYS A 15 1.53 -13.15 5.77
C CYS A 15 1.94 -13.46 4.33
N ASP A 16 1.68 -14.67 3.85
CA ASP A 16 1.94 -15.13 2.49
C ASP A 16 0.87 -16.15 2.12
N THR A 17 0.08 -15.83 1.10
CA THR A 17 -1.07 -16.65 0.69
C THR A 17 -0.65 -17.96 0.03
N SER A 18 0.49 -18.00 -0.66
CA SER A 18 0.99 -19.18 -1.37
C SER A 18 1.52 -20.26 -0.42
N SER A 19 2.16 -19.84 0.67
CA SER A 19 2.82 -20.75 1.62
C SER A 19 1.85 -21.59 2.47
N VAL A 20 0.57 -21.21 2.53
CA VAL A 20 -0.44 -21.85 3.39
C VAL A 20 -1.38 -22.80 2.65
N GLN A 21 -1.31 -22.87 1.32
CA GLN A 21 -2.25 -23.65 0.49
C GLN A 21 -2.30 -25.15 0.86
N GLU A 22 -1.13 -25.80 0.99
CA GLU A 22 -1.03 -27.23 1.37
C GLU A 22 -1.57 -27.47 2.79
N ALA A 23 -1.32 -26.55 3.71
CA ALA A 23 -1.83 -26.62 5.06
C ALA A 23 -3.36 -26.48 5.11
N LEU A 24 -3.92 -25.60 4.28
CA LEU A 24 -5.37 -25.43 4.15
C LEU A 24 -6.02 -26.68 3.54
N GLN A 25 -5.41 -27.29 2.51
CA GLN A 25 -5.89 -28.57 1.98
C GLN A 25 -5.89 -29.66 3.05
N THR A 26 -4.85 -29.71 3.89
CA THR A 26 -4.81 -30.63 5.03
C THR A 26 -5.93 -30.38 6.03
N CYS A 27 -6.34 -29.12 6.24
CA CYS A 27 -7.49 -28.78 7.07
C CYS A 27 -8.79 -29.33 6.47
N VAL A 28 -8.99 -29.19 5.15
CA VAL A 28 -10.14 -29.77 4.44
C VAL A 28 -10.20 -31.28 4.64
N ASP A 29 -9.09 -31.99 4.37
CA ASP A 29 -9.00 -33.44 4.47
C ASP A 29 -9.29 -33.96 5.89
N LYS A 30 -9.01 -33.14 6.91
CA LYS A 30 -9.24 -33.48 8.32
C LYS A 30 -10.57 -32.93 8.88
N GLY A 31 -11.33 -32.20 8.07
CA GLY A 31 -12.57 -31.55 8.52
C GLY A 31 -12.35 -30.46 9.59
N ILE A 32 -11.21 -29.77 9.56
CA ILE A 32 -10.88 -28.67 10.47
C ILE A 32 -11.29 -27.35 9.81
N PRO A 33 -12.35 -26.65 10.26
CA PRO A 33 -12.75 -25.38 9.70
C PRO A 33 -11.72 -24.29 10.01
N VAL A 34 -11.44 -23.41 9.02
CA VAL A 34 -10.55 -22.26 9.18
C VAL A 34 -11.35 -20.97 9.06
N VAL A 35 -11.13 -20.04 9.99
CA VAL A 35 -11.57 -18.66 9.90
C VAL A 35 -10.34 -17.79 9.67
N THR A 36 -10.34 -16.99 8.60
CA THR A 36 -9.30 -15.98 8.40
C THR A 36 -9.68 -14.67 9.07
N PHE A 37 -8.70 -13.96 9.58
CA PHE A 37 -8.88 -12.64 10.18
C PHE A 37 -7.72 -11.71 9.77
N ASP A 38 -7.96 -10.37 9.78
CA ASP A 38 -7.02 -9.34 9.35
C ASP A 38 -6.68 -9.42 7.86
N THR A 39 -6.21 -10.55 7.37
CA THR A 39 -5.92 -10.79 5.97
C THR A 39 -6.59 -12.07 5.47
N GLY A 40 -7.14 -12.03 4.25
CA GLY A 40 -7.67 -13.18 3.56
C GLY A 40 -6.59 -14.06 2.91
N ILE A 41 -7.02 -15.06 2.17
CA ILE A 41 -6.13 -15.95 1.44
C ILE A 41 -6.61 -16.06 -0.01
N ALA A 42 -5.84 -15.50 -0.93
CA ALA A 42 -6.11 -15.65 -2.36
C ALA A 42 -6.07 -17.15 -2.75
N ASP A 43 -7.01 -17.55 -3.59
CA ASP A 43 -7.10 -18.91 -4.16
C ASP A 43 -7.11 -20.04 -3.11
N ALA A 44 -7.71 -19.77 -1.93
CA ALA A 44 -7.83 -20.79 -0.89
C ALA A 44 -8.55 -22.03 -1.42
N PRO A 45 -8.10 -23.27 -1.07
CA PRO A 45 -8.79 -24.48 -1.47
C PRO A 45 -10.26 -24.46 -1.08
N GLU A 46 -11.12 -24.93 -1.98
CA GLU A 46 -12.57 -24.92 -1.78
C GLU A 46 -12.96 -25.61 -0.46
N GLY A 47 -13.78 -24.93 0.34
CA GLY A 47 -14.23 -25.43 1.63
C GLY A 47 -13.22 -25.32 2.78
N SER A 48 -12.00 -24.79 2.54
CA SER A 48 -11.01 -24.62 3.60
C SER A 48 -11.33 -23.45 4.53
N VAL A 49 -11.73 -22.30 3.98
CA VAL A 49 -12.07 -21.10 4.74
C VAL A 49 -13.59 -20.98 4.84
N VAL A 50 -14.11 -21.02 6.05
CA VAL A 50 -15.57 -20.94 6.31
C VAL A 50 -16.05 -19.53 6.56
N CYS A 51 -15.15 -18.62 6.95
CA CYS A 51 -15.46 -17.20 7.16
C CYS A 51 -14.17 -16.39 7.09
N GLU A 52 -14.28 -15.19 6.50
CA GLU A 52 -13.22 -14.18 6.50
C GLU A 52 -13.70 -12.93 7.23
N VAL A 53 -12.87 -12.39 8.12
CA VAL A 53 -13.13 -11.17 8.89
C VAL A 53 -11.94 -10.22 8.71
N CYS A 54 -12.04 -9.28 7.80
CA CYS A 54 -10.97 -8.33 7.50
C CYS A 54 -11.54 -6.95 7.15
N THR A 55 -10.64 -5.97 7.02
CA THR A 55 -10.93 -4.67 6.40
C THR A 55 -11.20 -4.89 4.91
N ASP A 56 -12.13 -4.14 4.32
CA ASP A 56 -12.18 -3.97 2.87
C ASP A 56 -10.94 -3.16 2.42
N ASN A 57 -9.87 -3.88 2.10
CA ASN A 57 -8.57 -3.28 1.86
C ASN A 57 -8.50 -2.50 0.54
N ASN A 58 -9.23 -2.93 -0.49
CA ASN A 58 -9.34 -2.15 -1.73
C ASN A 58 -10.01 -0.80 -1.47
N GLN A 59 -11.14 -0.81 -0.75
CA GLN A 59 -11.83 0.42 -0.38
C GLN A 59 -10.96 1.30 0.53
N ALA A 60 -10.23 0.71 1.48
CA ALA A 60 -9.36 1.45 2.39
C ALA A 60 -8.21 2.16 1.65
N GLY A 61 -7.58 1.51 0.66
CA GLY A 61 -6.61 2.14 -0.23
C GLY A 61 -7.22 3.26 -1.07
N SER A 62 -8.42 3.02 -1.61
CA SER A 62 -9.16 4.06 -2.36
C SER A 62 -9.44 5.30 -1.51
N VAL A 63 -9.86 5.12 -0.27
CA VAL A 63 -10.09 6.24 0.69
C VAL A 63 -8.81 7.02 0.95
N ALA A 64 -7.64 6.36 1.04
CA ALA A 64 -6.36 7.04 1.20
C ALA A 64 -6.06 7.95 -0.01
N ALA A 65 -6.27 7.46 -1.23
CA ALA A 65 -6.10 8.25 -2.46
C ALA A 65 -7.10 9.42 -2.53
N GLU A 66 -8.38 9.18 -2.22
CA GLU A 66 -9.42 10.21 -2.20
C GLU A 66 -9.14 11.35 -1.22
N ASN A 67 -8.47 11.06 -0.10
CA ASN A 67 -8.08 12.08 0.88
C ASN A 67 -6.75 12.78 0.53
N MET A 68 -5.82 12.10 -0.13
CA MET A 68 -4.56 12.69 -0.59
C MET A 68 -4.77 13.62 -1.79
N TYR A 69 -5.56 13.19 -2.77
CA TYR A 69 -5.67 13.86 -4.07
C TYR A 69 -6.07 15.35 -3.99
N PRO A 70 -7.06 15.77 -3.17
CA PRO A 70 -7.42 17.17 -3.03
C PRO A 70 -6.26 18.09 -2.62
N ALA A 71 -5.29 17.59 -1.89
CA ALA A 71 -4.12 18.35 -1.44
C ALA A 71 -3.06 18.54 -2.55
N ILE A 72 -3.02 17.64 -3.55
CA ILE A 72 -1.98 17.64 -4.60
C ILE A 72 -2.48 18.00 -6.01
N LYS A 73 -3.78 17.94 -6.26
CA LYS A 73 -4.34 18.14 -7.61
C LYS A 73 -3.94 19.45 -8.27
N ASP A 74 -3.86 20.54 -7.50
CA ASP A 74 -3.49 21.86 -8.05
C ASP A 74 -1.98 21.89 -8.37
N VAL A 75 -1.14 21.17 -7.63
CA VAL A 75 0.28 20.98 -7.96
C VAL A 75 0.42 20.20 -9.26
N ILE A 76 -0.31 19.09 -9.43
CA ILE A 76 -0.32 18.30 -10.66
C ILE A 76 -0.80 19.15 -11.86
N ALA A 77 -1.86 19.93 -11.66
CA ALA A 77 -2.44 20.76 -12.74
C ALA A 77 -1.47 21.83 -13.25
N ASN A 78 -0.65 22.40 -12.36
CA ASN A 78 0.25 23.52 -12.66
C ASN A 78 1.72 23.12 -12.80
N ALA A 79 2.06 21.82 -12.72
CA ALA A 79 3.43 21.36 -12.87
C ALA A 79 3.95 21.61 -14.30
N ASP A 80 5.16 22.16 -14.41
CA ASP A 80 5.87 22.35 -15.68
C ASP A 80 6.49 21.05 -16.23
N GLY A 81 6.39 19.94 -15.49
CA GLY A 81 6.97 18.65 -15.83
C GLY A 81 6.33 17.54 -15.04
N GLN A 82 6.91 16.35 -15.15
CA GLN A 82 6.45 15.13 -14.49
C GLN A 82 6.56 15.23 -12.97
N VAL A 83 5.53 14.79 -12.26
CA VAL A 83 5.52 14.68 -10.79
C VAL A 83 5.42 13.22 -10.32
N ILE A 84 5.82 12.96 -9.08
CA ILE A 84 5.82 11.63 -8.47
C ILE A 84 4.88 11.60 -7.28
N VAL A 85 4.00 10.58 -7.27
CA VAL A 85 3.25 10.13 -6.10
C VAL A 85 3.85 8.80 -5.66
N GLY A 86 4.46 8.79 -4.49
CA GLY A 86 5.11 7.60 -3.93
C GLY A 86 4.14 6.68 -3.20
N GLU A 87 4.45 5.40 -3.20
CA GLU A 87 3.79 4.40 -2.36
C GLU A 87 4.83 3.43 -1.81
N VAL A 88 4.79 3.19 -0.49
CA VAL A 88 5.62 2.18 0.16
C VAL A 88 4.71 1.13 0.77
N ASN A 89 4.82 -0.10 0.28
CA ASN A 89 4.15 -1.29 0.80
C ASN A 89 5.15 -2.17 1.53
N GLN A 90 4.80 -2.66 2.72
CA GLN A 90 5.72 -3.50 3.50
C GLN A 90 6.10 -4.81 2.83
N ASP A 91 5.23 -5.35 1.97
CA ASP A 91 5.42 -6.57 1.19
C ASP A 91 4.47 -6.59 -0.03
N ALA A 92 4.61 -7.63 -0.85
CA ALA A 92 3.73 -7.91 -1.98
C ALA A 92 3.18 -9.36 -1.94
N THR A 93 3.05 -9.95 -0.75
CA THR A 93 2.66 -11.35 -0.54
C THR A 93 1.44 -11.53 0.36
N ALA A 94 1.19 -10.60 1.29
CA ALA A 94 0.00 -10.59 2.13
C ALA A 94 -1.18 -9.95 1.38
N LEU A 95 -2.32 -10.64 1.35
CA LEU A 95 -3.47 -10.22 0.55
C LEU A 95 -3.99 -8.82 0.94
N ASN A 96 -4.04 -8.52 2.24
CA ASN A 96 -4.48 -7.23 2.75
C ASN A 96 -3.59 -6.08 2.24
N ILE A 97 -2.27 -6.27 2.17
CA ILE A 97 -1.32 -5.27 1.66
C ILE A 97 -1.44 -5.13 0.15
N GLN A 98 -1.51 -6.25 -0.57
CA GLN A 98 -1.76 -6.25 -2.02
C GLN A 98 -3.02 -5.47 -2.40
N GLN A 99 -4.15 -5.77 -1.75
CA GLN A 99 -5.43 -5.12 -2.01
C GLN A 99 -5.41 -3.63 -1.66
N ARG A 100 -4.79 -3.25 -0.54
CA ARG A 100 -4.74 -1.86 -0.10
C ARG A 100 -3.86 -1.01 -1.02
N GLY A 101 -2.68 -1.50 -1.36
CA GLY A 101 -1.79 -0.82 -2.31
C GLY A 101 -2.43 -0.69 -3.68
N THR A 102 -2.97 -1.78 -4.24
CA THR A 102 -3.65 -1.75 -5.54
C THR A 102 -4.88 -0.83 -5.52
N GLY A 103 -5.65 -0.82 -4.41
CA GLY A 103 -6.79 0.08 -4.23
C GLY A 103 -6.39 1.55 -4.25
N PHE A 104 -5.27 1.91 -3.61
CA PHE A 104 -4.70 3.26 -3.67
C PHE A 104 -4.27 3.63 -5.09
N ILE A 105 -3.48 2.76 -5.75
CA ILE A 105 -2.97 3.00 -7.11
C ILE A 105 -4.13 3.23 -8.09
N ASN A 106 -5.10 2.31 -8.13
CA ASN A 106 -6.21 2.37 -9.09
C ASN A 106 -7.09 3.61 -8.89
N LYS A 107 -7.37 3.97 -7.62
CA LYS A 107 -8.13 5.18 -7.32
C LYS A 107 -7.34 6.44 -7.66
N MET A 108 -6.05 6.49 -7.39
CA MET A 108 -5.20 7.63 -7.75
C MET A 108 -5.14 7.80 -9.27
N ILE A 109 -4.99 6.72 -10.06
CA ILE A 109 -5.07 6.74 -11.52
C ILE A 109 -6.41 7.31 -11.99
N GLU A 110 -7.53 6.83 -11.43
CA GLU A 110 -8.87 7.31 -11.76
C GLU A 110 -8.99 8.83 -11.56
N LEU A 111 -8.55 9.34 -10.40
CA LEU A 111 -8.63 10.75 -10.04
C LEU A 111 -7.76 11.64 -10.94
N ILE A 112 -6.51 11.24 -11.20
CA ILE A 112 -5.58 11.95 -12.07
C ILE A 112 -6.14 12.03 -13.50
N LYS A 113 -6.64 10.93 -14.02
CA LYS A 113 -7.24 10.86 -15.37
C LYS A 113 -8.52 11.66 -15.48
N ALA A 114 -9.33 11.74 -14.43
CA ALA A 114 -10.53 12.56 -14.41
C ALA A 114 -10.22 14.07 -14.62
N ASP A 115 -9.03 14.51 -14.19
CA ASP A 115 -8.53 15.88 -14.41
C ASP A 115 -7.72 16.02 -15.73
N GLY A 116 -7.75 15.01 -16.60
CA GLY A 116 -7.18 15.05 -17.96
C GLY A 116 -5.65 14.88 -18.02
N LYS A 117 -5.04 14.33 -16.97
CA LYS A 117 -3.60 14.06 -16.89
C LYS A 117 -3.30 12.60 -17.19
N THR A 118 -2.11 12.31 -17.72
CA THR A 118 -1.63 10.97 -18.05
C THR A 118 -0.86 10.37 -16.87
N VAL A 119 -0.94 9.04 -16.70
CA VAL A 119 -0.37 8.33 -15.56
C VAL A 119 0.41 7.10 -16.00
N ALA A 120 1.60 6.93 -15.45
CA ALA A 120 2.33 5.67 -15.47
C ALA A 120 2.55 5.14 -14.05
N VAL A 121 2.71 3.82 -13.94
CA VAL A 121 3.04 3.15 -12.67
C VAL A 121 4.39 2.46 -12.84
N LYS A 122 5.30 2.65 -11.88
CA LYS A 122 6.61 2.01 -11.88
C LYS A 122 7.00 1.46 -10.52
N GLY A 123 7.98 0.58 -10.50
CA GLY A 123 8.59 0.03 -9.30
C GLY A 123 8.32 -1.45 -9.12
N ASN A 124 7.70 -1.87 -8.02
CA ASN A 124 7.49 -3.28 -7.74
C ASN A 124 6.58 -3.95 -8.79
N GLU A 125 7.05 -5.07 -9.36
CA GLU A 125 6.41 -5.77 -10.48
C GLU A 125 4.97 -6.21 -10.18
N PHE A 126 4.68 -6.68 -8.97
CA PHE A 126 3.31 -7.08 -8.60
C PHE A 126 2.34 -5.91 -8.76
N TYR A 127 2.66 -4.75 -8.18
CA TYR A 127 1.77 -3.57 -8.21
C TYR A 127 1.68 -2.93 -9.58
N VAL A 128 2.79 -2.93 -10.34
CA VAL A 128 2.78 -2.47 -11.74
C VAL A 128 1.82 -3.32 -12.58
N ASN A 129 1.87 -4.65 -12.42
CA ASN A 129 1.01 -5.57 -13.17
C ASN A 129 -0.45 -5.56 -12.68
N ALA A 130 -0.69 -5.22 -11.41
CA ALA A 130 -2.03 -5.12 -10.83
C ALA A 130 -2.70 -3.76 -11.06
N ALA A 131 -1.95 -2.76 -11.51
CA ALA A 131 -2.48 -1.42 -11.78
C ALA A 131 -3.42 -1.44 -12.99
N GLU A 132 -4.60 -0.84 -12.83
CA GLU A 132 -5.62 -0.76 -13.86
C GLU A 132 -5.75 0.68 -14.38
N GLY A 133 -5.70 0.84 -15.70
CA GLY A 133 -6.01 2.10 -16.35
C GLY A 133 -4.87 3.10 -16.47
N ALA A 134 -3.63 2.77 -16.10
CA ALA A 134 -2.46 3.53 -16.49
C ALA A 134 -2.40 3.63 -18.03
N ASP A 135 -2.12 4.81 -18.57
CA ASP A 135 -2.32 5.11 -19.99
C ASP A 135 -1.10 5.77 -20.67
N ALA A 136 0.01 5.84 -19.98
CA ALA A 136 1.25 6.39 -20.50
C ALA A 136 2.46 5.51 -20.20
N GLU A 137 3.48 5.62 -21.03
CA GLU A 137 4.83 5.15 -20.69
C GLU A 137 5.46 6.12 -19.67
N GLU A 138 6.42 5.63 -18.87
CA GLU A 138 7.07 6.43 -17.83
C GLU A 138 7.61 7.77 -18.34
N ALA A 139 8.20 7.78 -19.55
CA ALA A 139 8.79 9.00 -20.11
C ALA A 139 7.77 10.07 -20.57
N ASP A 140 6.51 9.68 -20.79
CA ASP A 140 5.48 10.53 -21.38
C ASP A 140 4.35 10.88 -20.40
N ALA A 141 4.40 10.34 -19.18
CA ALA A 141 3.37 10.55 -18.17
C ALA A 141 3.52 11.92 -17.49
N ASP A 142 2.40 12.58 -17.21
CA ASP A 142 2.36 13.77 -16.34
C ASP A 142 2.64 13.36 -14.87
N VAL A 143 2.13 12.20 -14.46
CA VAL A 143 2.29 11.68 -13.09
C VAL A 143 2.85 10.27 -13.11
N ILE A 144 3.84 10.02 -12.30
CA ILE A 144 4.34 8.67 -12.00
C ILE A 144 3.86 8.24 -10.62
N ILE A 145 3.16 7.12 -10.54
CA ILE A 145 2.95 6.43 -9.27
C ILE A 145 4.13 5.47 -9.08
N GLN A 146 5.02 5.80 -8.15
CA GLN A 146 6.22 5.00 -7.87
C GLN A 146 6.01 4.12 -6.65
N VAL A 147 5.99 2.80 -6.86
CA VAL A 147 5.70 1.81 -5.82
C VAL A 147 6.97 1.09 -5.38
N ALA A 148 7.30 1.19 -4.11
CA ALA A 148 8.45 0.52 -3.50
C ALA A 148 8.00 -0.55 -2.49
N VAL A 149 8.74 -1.66 -2.49
CA VAL A 149 8.55 -2.77 -1.54
C VAL A 149 9.94 -3.15 -1.01
N PRO A 150 10.18 -3.08 0.32
CA PRO A 150 11.46 -3.42 0.90
C PRO A 150 11.73 -4.94 0.82
N ALA A 151 12.99 -5.32 0.87
CA ALA A 151 13.40 -6.73 0.86
C ALA A 151 12.93 -7.52 2.10
N GLN A 152 12.64 -6.82 3.20
CA GLN A 152 12.08 -7.39 4.43
C GLN A 152 11.17 -6.35 5.11
N THR A 153 10.15 -6.81 5.81
CA THR A 153 9.16 -5.99 6.52
C THR A 153 9.78 -5.40 7.80
N THR A 154 10.56 -4.33 7.67
CA THR A 154 11.09 -3.54 8.80
C THR A 154 10.97 -2.05 8.53
N VAL A 155 10.84 -1.25 9.60
CA VAL A 155 10.76 0.22 9.50
C VAL A 155 12.00 0.79 8.82
N GLU A 156 13.19 0.26 9.12
CA GLU A 156 14.47 0.72 8.57
C GLU A 156 14.53 0.52 7.05
N LEU A 157 14.09 -0.64 6.55
CA LEU A 157 14.09 -0.91 5.11
C LEU A 157 12.98 -0.14 4.40
N CYS A 158 11.79 -0.02 5.00
CA CYS A 158 10.75 0.88 4.49
C CYS A 158 11.24 2.34 4.45
N SER A 159 12.03 2.78 5.45
CA SER A 159 12.64 4.12 5.45
C SER A 159 13.64 4.31 4.32
N THR A 160 14.41 3.27 3.98
CA THR A 160 15.34 3.32 2.84
C THR A 160 14.59 3.51 1.52
N GLU A 161 13.51 2.75 1.31
CA GLU A 161 12.65 2.87 0.13
C GLU A 161 11.95 4.24 0.07
N ALA A 162 11.40 4.69 1.20
CA ALA A 162 10.77 6.01 1.31
C ALA A 162 11.75 7.14 1.01
N GLN A 163 12.98 7.05 1.53
CA GLN A 163 14.03 8.05 1.29
C GLN A 163 14.38 8.14 -0.19
N ALA A 164 14.45 7.01 -0.90
CA ALA A 164 14.72 7.00 -2.35
C ALA A 164 13.64 7.72 -3.15
N ILE A 165 12.38 7.67 -2.70
CA ILE A 165 11.26 8.37 -3.32
C ILE A 165 11.26 9.85 -2.91
N LEU A 166 11.30 10.14 -1.61
CA LEU A 166 11.23 11.50 -1.05
C LEU A 166 12.40 12.40 -1.45
N SER A 167 13.55 11.83 -1.81
CA SER A 167 14.74 12.60 -2.26
C SER A 167 14.61 13.09 -3.71
N GLN A 168 13.58 12.72 -4.44
CA GLN A 168 13.33 13.20 -5.80
C GLN A 168 12.64 14.57 -5.74
N GLU A 169 13.21 15.57 -6.39
CA GLU A 169 12.72 16.96 -6.34
C GLU A 169 11.28 17.13 -6.83
N ASN A 170 10.79 16.21 -7.67
CA ASN A 170 9.43 16.20 -8.19
C ASN A 170 8.49 15.26 -7.43
N CYS A 171 8.88 14.73 -6.26
CA CYS A 171 7.98 14.00 -5.37
C CYS A 171 7.05 14.98 -4.66
N ILE A 172 5.73 14.81 -4.83
CA ILE A 172 4.71 15.71 -4.27
C ILE A 172 3.84 15.03 -3.19
N ALA A 173 3.82 13.71 -3.16
CA ALA A 173 3.07 12.96 -2.14
C ALA A 173 3.65 11.56 -1.95
N ILE A 174 3.40 10.96 -0.78
CA ILE A 174 3.78 9.59 -0.47
C ILE A 174 2.74 8.91 0.44
N PHE A 175 2.41 7.65 0.14
CA PHE A 175 1.54 6.80 0.93
C PHE A 175 2.33 5.65 1.58
N GLY A 176 2.22 5.51 2.90
CA GLY A 176 2.66 4.32 3.62
C GLY A 176 1.46 3.42 3.90
N SER A 177 1.34 2.28 3.21
CA SER A 177 0.10 1.51 3.15
C SER A 177 -0.25 0.73 4.43
N ASN A 178 0.64 0.71 5.43
CA ASN A 178 0.39 0.12 6.75
C ASN A 178 1.30 0.77 7.79
N GLN A 179 1.19 0.35 9.07
CA GLN A 179 1.97 0.96 10.14
C GLN A 179 3.47 0.94 9.88
N VAL A 180 4.05 -0.20 9.47
CA VAL A 180 5.50 -0.34 9.27
C VAL A 180 6.00 0.58 8.15
N SER A 181 5.28 0.63 7.02
CA SER A 181 5.65 1.50 5.91
C SER A 181 5.41 2.99 6.22
N ALA A 182 4.34 3.34 6.91
CA ALA A 182 4.09 4.72 7.34
C ALA A 182 5.13 5.22 8.35
N GLU A 183 5.53 4.38 9.32
CA GLU A 183 6.63 4.70 10.23
C GLU A 183 7.97 4.80 9.49
N GLY A 184 8.17 4.00 8.43
CA GLY A 184 9.32 4.12 7.53
C GLY A 184 9.35 5.45 6.78
N VAL A 185 8.22 5.91 6.28
CA VAL A 185 8.09 7.24 5.65
C VAL A 185 8.45 8.35 6.64
N LEU A 186 7.93 8.30 7.85
CA LEU A 186 8.25 9.27 8.91
C LEU A 186 9.73 9.22 9.30
N ALA A 187 10.33 8.02 9.38
CA ALA A 187 11.75 7.88 9.68
C ALA A 187 12.64 8.46 8.57
N ALA A 188 12.26 8.31 7.30
CA ALA A 188 12.93 8.96 6.18
C ALA A 188 12.83 10.49 6.27
N ASN A 189 11.66 11.01 6.63
CA ASN A 189 11.42 12.43 6.78
C ASN A 189 12.26 13.09 7.88
N ASN A 190 12.64 12.37 8.95
CA ASN A 190 13.52 12.90 9.99
C ASN A 190 14.86 13.43 9.45
N ASN A 191 15.31 12.91 8.31
CA ASN A 191 16.55 13.35 7.67
C ASN A 191 16.30 14.38 6.55
N LEU A 192 15.16 14.29 5.87
CA LEU A 192 14.86 15.10 4.69
C LEU A 192 14.07 16.37 5.03
N ASN A 193 13.17 16.26 6.03
CA ASN A 193 12.28 17.34 6.46
C ASN A 193 11.50 17.96 5.30
N VAL A 194 10.86 17.10 4.50
CA VAL A 194 10.10 17.49 3.30
C VAL A 194 8.59 17.28 3.46
N LEU A 195 8.14 16.47 4.43
CA LEU A 195 6.72 16.27 4.67
C LEU A 195 6.10 17.50 5.34
N GLY A 196 4.89 17.83 4.92
CA GLY A 196 4.11 18.91 5.49
C GLY A 196 2.68 18.91 4.98
N SER A 197 1.96 20.00 5.17
CA SER A 197 0.54 20.12 4.83
C SER A 197 0.22 21.09 3.69
N ASP A 198 1.23 21.76 3.14
CA ASP A 198 1.07 22.79 2.10
C ASP A 198 1.86 22.46 0.83
N ALA A 199 1.28 21.58 0.01
CA ALA A 199 1.88 21.17 -1.26
C ALA A 199 2.13 22.33 -2.22
N ALA A 200 1.37 23.42 -2.14
CA ALA A 200 1.56 24.60 -2.97
C ALA A 200 2.87 25.35 -2.63
N ASN A 201 3.37 25.21 -1.41
CA ASN A 201 4.64 25.77 -0.97
C ASN A 201 5.80 24.74 -1.02
N GLY A 202 5.58 23.57 -1.60
CA GLY A 202 6.60 22.56 -1.85
C GLY A 202 6.68 21.44 -0.80
N ASP A 203 5.72 21.38 0.12
CA ASP A 203 5.64 20.24 1.04
C ASP A 203 5.23 18.97 0.29
N VAL A 204 5.80 17.84 0.67
CA VAL A 204 5.34 16.51 0.23
C VAL A 204 4.22 16.06 1.15
N ILE A 205 3.05 15.73 0.58
CA ILE A 205 1.89 15.29 1.35
C ILE A 205 2.06 13.82 1.75
N GLY A 206 2.20 13.57 3.05
CA GLY A 206 2.27 12.22 3.62
C GLY A 206 0.89 11.70 4.02
N VAL A 207 0.55 10.47 3.60
CA VAL A 207 -0.61 9.73 4.10
C VAL A 207 -0.15 8.38 4.63
N GLY A 208 -0.65 8.01 5.80
CA GLY A 208 -0.35 6.73 6.43
C GLY A 208 -1.61 5.88 6.62
N PHE A 209 -1.39 4.62 6.96
CA PHE A 209 -2.43 3.69 7.39
C PHE A 209 -2.10 3.18 8.80
N ASP A 210 -3.12 2.74 9.53
CA ASP A 210 -3.05 2.42 10.95
C ASP A 210 -2.88 3.65 11.86
N ALA A 211 -2.88 3.45 13.17
CA ALA A 211 -2.93 4.52 14.16
C ALA A 211 -1.92 4.30 15.30
N GLY A 212 -0.72 3.84 14.96
CA GLY A 212 0.41 3.74 15.88
C GLY A 212 0.73 5.10 16.52
N THR A 213 1.39 5.10 17.66
CA THR A 213 1.67 6.34 18.41
C THR A 213 2.47 7.33 17.56
N THR A 214 3.50 6.85 16.86
CA THR A 214 4.35 7.67 15.99
C THR A 214 3.54 8.37 14.90
N ILE A 215 2.66 7.63 14.21
CA ILE A 215 1.80 8.16 13.14
C ILE A 215 0.83 9.20 13.70
N LYS A 216 0.16 8.90 14.82
CA LYS A 216 -0.77 9.85 15.46
C LYS A 216 -0.06 11.14 15.89
N THR A 217 1.13 11.04 16.44
CA THR A 217 1.91 12.21 16.83
C THR A 217 2.28 13.05 15.61
N ALA A 218 2.76 12.42 14.53
CA ALA A 218 3.09 13.14 13.30
C ALA A 218 1.90 13.91 12.72
N VAL A 219 0.69 13.30 12.71
CA VAL A 219 -0.54 13.97 12.24
C VAL A 219 -0.96 15.12 13.18
N GLN A 220 -0.68 15.03 14.48
CA GLN A 220 -1.00 16.10 15.45
C GLN A 220 -0.04 17.29 15.34
N ASP A 221 1.20 17.02 15.01
CA ASP A 221 2.26 18.03 14.95
C ASP A 221 2.30 18.77 13.60
N GLY A 222 1.63 18.27 12.58
CA GLY A 222 1.48 18.86 11.23
C GLY A 222 2.47 18.29 10.25
#